data_5bfe04cfb7d17820adc6d861731f8cc7
#
_entry.id   5bfe04cfb7d17820adc6d861731f8cc7
#
_cell.length_a   1.000
_cell.length_b   1.000
_cell.length_c   1.000
_cell.angle_alpha   90.00
_cell.angle_beta   90.00
_cell.angle_gamma   90.00
#
_symmetry.space_group_name_H-M   'P 1'
#
loop_
_entity.id
_entity.type
_entity.pdbx_description
1 polymer ?
#
loop_
_entity_poly.entity_id
_entity_poly.type
_entity_poly.pdbx_seq_one_letter_code
_entity_poly.pdbx_strand_id
1 'polypeptide(L)'
;MFILDTNILSEFRRREPHGAVLSWLASVPSSSLHFAAISAGEIQAGTEMTRKNDPQKAAEIEHWLETIMASVTCLDANADILREWARLMHGRSDHMIEDCLIAATAIVHRMTVVTRNVRDFERLAVPVLNPFEHKT
;
A
#
# COMPACT_ATOMS: atom_id res chain seq x y z
N MET A 1 10.82 -4.31 8.93
CA MET A 1 9.35 -4.29 8.76
C MET A 1 8.96 -3.31 7.68
N PHE A 2 8.06 -3.72 6.81
CA PHE A 2 7.70 -3.00 5.61
C PHE A 2 6.20 -2.79 5.51
N ILE A 3 5.79 -1.60 5.04
CA ILE A 3 4.40 -1.33 4.69
C ILE A 3 4.34 -1.13 3.18
N LEU A 4 3.49 -1.92 2.52
CA LEU A 4 3.37 -1.92 1.07
C LEU A 4 2.38 -0.85 0.62
N ASP A 5 2.83 0.06 -0.26
CA ASP A 5 1.96 1.02 -0.91
C ASP A 5 0.91 0.27 -1.76
N THR A 6 -0.24 0.88 -1.96
CA THR A 6 -1.35 0.29 -2.72
C THR A 6 -0.93 -0.20 -4.10
N ASN A 7 -0.06 0.55 -4.79
CA ASN A 7 0.44 0.17 -6.11
C ASN A 7 1.29 -1.10 -6.08
N ILE A 8 2.01 -1.34 -4.98
CA ILE A 8 2.79 -2.58 -4.82
C ILE A 8 1.85 -3.76 -4.61
N LEU A 9 0.80 -3.60 -3.80
CA LEU A 9 -0.22 -4.65 -3.64
C LEU A 9 -0.85 -4.98 -4.99
N SER A 10 -1.21 -3.98 -5.77
CA SER A 10 -1.84 -4.16 -7.08
C SER A 10 -0.92 -4.83 -8.09
N GLU A 11 0.40 -4.70 -7.93
CA GLU A 11 1.37 -5.41 -8.78
C GLU A 11 1.21 -6.93 -8.66
N PHE A 12 0.87 -7.44 -7.47
CA PHE A 12 0.67 -8.89 -7.25
C PHE A 12 -0.52 -9.45 -8.01
N ARG A 13 -1.48 -8.60 -8.39
CA ARG A 13 -2.67 -8.99 -9.13
C ARG A 13 -2.41 -9.08 -10.65
N ARG A 14 -1.31 -8.50 -11.13
CA ARG A 14 -0.98 -8.53 -12.55
C ARG A 14 -0.69 -9.95 -13.00
N ARG A 15 -1.07 -10.27 -14.24
CA ARG A 15 -0.82 -11.57 -14.84
C ARG A 15 0.68 -11.90 -14.86
N GLU A 16 1.50 -10.88 -15.16
CA GLU A 16 2.96 -10.98 -15.14
C GLU A 16 3.53 -9.88 -14.24
N PRO A 17 3.63 -10.14 -12.92
CA PRO A 17 4.21 -9.16 -12.01
C PRO A 17 5.67 -8.86 -12.38
N HIS A 18 6.11 -7.63 -12.07
CA HIS A 18 7.47 -7.20 -12.36
C HIS A 18 8.50 -8.08 -11.66
N GLY A 19 9.49 -8.58 -12.41
CA GLY A 19 10.48 -9.55 -11.90
C GLY A 19 11.28 -9.04 -10.71
N ALA A 20 11.68 -7.75 -10.70
CA ALA A 20 12.42 -7.18 -9.58
C ALA A 20 11.57 -7.15 -8.30
N VAL A 21 10.27 -6.86 -8.40
CA VAL A 21 9.35 -6.87 -7.26
C VAL A 21 9.23 -8.28 -6.69
N LEU A 22 9.04 -9.28 -7.55
CA LEU A 22 8.98 -10.68 -7.12
C LEU A 22 10.28 -11.12 -6.44
N SER A 23 11.41 -10.72 -7.00
CA SER A 23 12.72 -11.01 -6.44
C SER A 23 12.91 -10.39 -5.06
N TRP A 24 12.49 -9.13 -4.89
CA TRP A 24 12.55 -8.48 -3.60
C TRP A 24 11.66 -9.19 -2.57
N LEU A 25 10.43 -9.53 -2.95
CA LEU A 25 9.52 -10.26 -2.05
C LEU A 25 10.09 -11.58 -1.58
N ALA A 26 10.76 -12.31 -2.48
CA ALA A 26 11.40 -13.57 -2.13
C ALA A 26 12.59 -13.38 -1.17
N SER A 27 13.14 -12.17 -1.09
CA SER A 27 14.32 -11.86 -0.26
C SER A 27 13.97 -11.49 1.18
N VAL A 28 12.68 -11.26 1.50
CA VAL A 28 12.24 -10.84 2.83
C VAL A 28 11.23 -11.83 3.41
N PRO A 29 11.18 -11.99 4.75
CA PRO A 29 10.17 -12.86 5.37
C PRO A 29 8.77 -12.29 5.14
N SER A 30 7.81 -13.16 4.85
CA SER A 30 6.41 -12.75 4.67
C SER A 30 5.84 -12.07 5.92
N SER A 31 6.30 -12.46 7.10
CA SER A 31 5.90 -11.85 8.38
C SER A 31 6.33 -10.40 8.53
N SER A 32 7.26 -9.92 7.68
CA SER A 32 7.72 -8.54 7.70
C SER A 32 6.85 -7.60 6.85
N LEU A 33 5.87 -8.15 6.12
CA LEU A 33 5.04 -7.42 5.17
C LEU A 33 3.70 -7.01 5.78
N HIS A 34 3.34 -5.74 5.59
CA HIS A 34 2.11 -5.15 6.11
C HIS A 34 1.51 -4.22 5.05
N PHE A 35 0.24 -3.88 5.21
CA PHE A 35 -0.36 -2.79 4.45
C PHE A 35 -1.28 -1.97 5.35
N ALA A 36 -1.50 -0.71 4.97
CA ALA A 36 -2.39 0.17 5.71
C ALA A 36 -3.84 -0.08 5.32
N ALA A 37 -4.77 0.05 6.27
CA ALA A 37 -6.20 -0.15 6.03
C ALA A 37 -6.72 0.72 4.88
N ILE A 38 -6.17 1.91 4.67
CA ILE A 38 -6.58 2.79 3.55
C ILE A 38 -6.36 2.13 2.19
N SER A 39 -5.34 1.28 2.05
CA SER A 39 -5.09 0.56 0.79
C SER A 39 -6.24 -0.38 0.44
N ALA A 40 -6.81 -1.07 1.42
CA ALA A 40 -8.00 -1.89 1.20
C ALA A 40 -9.17 -1.02 0.73
N GLY A 41 -9.34 0.16 1.31
CA GLY A 41 -10.36 1.12 0.90
C GLY A 41 -10.17 1.63 -0.53
N GLU A 42 -8.94 1.96 -0.91
CA GLU A 42 -8.62 2.41 -2.26
C GLU A 42 -8.93 1.31 -3.30
N ILE A 43 -8.54 0.08 -3.02
CA ILE A 43 -8.79 -1.05 -3.92
C ILE A 43 -10.29 -1.33 -4.01
N GLN A 44 -11.02 -1.27 -2.89
CA GLN A 44 -12.46 -1.47 -2.88
C GLN A 44 -13.17 -0.37 -3.68
N ALA A 45 -12.75 0.89 -3.53
CA ALA A 45 -13.31 2.00 -4.31
C ALA A 45 -13.14 1.78 -5.81
N GLY A 46 -11.94 1.37 -6.24
CA GLY A 46 -11.68 1.03 -7.63
C GLY A 46 -12.51 -0.16 -8.11
N THR A 47 -12.73 -1.13 -7.22
CA THR A 47 -13.57 -2.30 -7.49
C THR A 47 -15.02 -1.89 -7.77
N GLU A 48 -15.59 -0.99 -6.97
CA GLU A 48 -16.95 -0.50 -7.18
C GLU A 48 -17.08 0.28 -8.49
N MET A 49 -16.07 1.05 -8.88
CA MET A 49 -16.05 1.72 -10.19
C MET A 49 -16.04 0.70 -11.33
N THR A 50 -15.26 -0.35 -11.21
CA THR A 50 -15.20 -1.44 -12.21
C THR A 50 -16.55 -2.17 -12.29
N ARG A 51 -17.23 -2.36 -11.15
CA ARG A 51 -18.50 -3.11 -11.08
C ARG A 51 -19.59 -2.51 -11.95
N LYS A 52 -19.57 -1.21 -12.17
CA LYS A 52 -20.54 -0.52 -13.03
C LYS A 52 -20.52 -1.02 -14.47
N ASN A 53 -19.34 -1.37 -14.98
CA ASN A 53 -19.14 -1.77 -16.38
C ASN A 53 -18.81 -3.23 -16.54
N ASP A 54 -18.20 -3.86 -15.53
CA ASP A 54 -17.74 -5.24 -15.57
C ASP A 54 -17.87 -5.89 -14.20
N PRO A 55 -19.09 -6.37 -13.86
CA PRO A 55 -19.34 -7.00 -12.54
C PRO A 55 -18.48 -8.25 -12.28
N GLN A 56 -18.16 -9.01 -13.32
CA GLN A 56 -17.35 -10.22 -13.18
C GLN A 56 -15.92 -9.87 -12.81
N LYS A 57 -15.33 -8.88 -13.47
CA LYS A 57 -13.98 -8.41 -13.16
C LYS A 57 -13.93 -7.83 -11.74
N ALA A 58 -14.95 -7.08 -11.34
CA ALA A 58 -15.06 -6.54 -9.98
C ALA A 58 -15.06 -7.66 -8.95
N ALA A 59 -15.81 -8.75 -9.19
CA ALA A 59 -15.85 -9.90 -8.29
C ALA A 59 -14.47 -10.58 -8.19
N GLU A 60 -13.72 -10.66 -9.28
CA GLU A 60 -12.36 -11.21 -9.30
C GLU A 60 -11.40 -10.35 -8.47
N ILE A 61 -11.46 -9.03 -8.62
CA ILE A 61 -10.62 -8.11 -7.84
C ILE A 61 -10.96 -8.22 -6.35
N GLU A 62 -12.25 -8.27 -6.01
CA GLU A 62 -12.70 -8.35 -4.63
C GLU A 62 -12.23 -9.67 -3.98
N HIS A 63 -12.31 -10.77 -4.71
CA HIS A 63 -11.82 -12.06 -4.22
C HIS A 63 -10.31 -12.02 -3.98
N TRP A 64 -9.54 -11.43 -4.92
CA TRP A 64 -8.11 -11.24 -4.75
C TRP A 64 -7.80 -10.40 -3.51
N LEU A 65 -8.53 -9.29 -3.31
CA LEU A 65 -8.35 -8.44 -2.12
C LEU A 65 -8.59 -9.23 -0.83
N GLU A 66 -9.63 -10.04 -0.77
CA GLU A 66 -9.90 -10.88 0.39
C GLU A 66 -8.75 -11.86 0.66
N THR A 67 -8.17 -12.42 -0.40
CA THR A 67 -7.00 -13.30 -0.30
C THR A 67 -5.79 -12.56 0.28
N ILE A 68 -5.54 -11.33 -0.19
CA ILE A 68 -4.45 -10.49 0.34
C ILE A 68 -4.68 -10.15 1.80
N MET A 69 -5.90 -9.77 2.18
CA MET A 69 -6.24 -9.45 3.56
C MET A 69 -6.07 -10.64 4.51
N ALA A 70 -6.23 -11.86 4.00
CA ALA A 70 -5.99 -13.07 4.78
C ALA A 70 -4.51 -13.43 4.90
N SER A 71 -3.66 -12.97 3.98
CA SER A 71 -2.25 -13.37 3.86
C SER A 71 -1.25 -12.33 4.37
N VAL A 72 -1.57 -11.04 4.23
CA VAL A 72 -0.70 -9.93 4.60
C VAL A 72 -1.35 -9.16 5.75
N THR A 73 -0.55 -8.82 6.76
CA THR A 73 -1.06 -8.12 7.94
C THR A 73 -1.55 -6.73 7.60
N CYS A 74 -2.81 -6.46 7.90
CA CYS A 74 -3.40 -5.12 7.78
C CYS A 74 -3.19 -4.34 9.07
N LEU A 75 -2.76 -3.09 8.94
CA LEU A 75 -2.60 -2.16 10.05
C LEU A 75 -3.75 -1.17 10.05
N ASP A 76 -4.60 -1.26 11.08
CA ASP A 76 -5.77 -0.39 11.21
C ASP A 76 -5.38 1.05 11.51
N ALA A 77 -6.17 2.00 11.01
CA ALA A 77 -5.96 3.42 11.26
C ALA A 77 -6.55 3.80 12.63
N ASN A 78 -5.75 3.65 13.67
CA ASN A 78 -6.14 4.03 15.04
C ASN A 78 -5.95 5.52 15.29
N ALA A 79 -6.23 5.96 16.52
CA ALA A 79 -6.16 7.37 16.88
C ALA A 79 -4.75 7.96 16.73
N ASP A 80 -3.70 7.20 17.08
CA ASP A 80 -2.32 7.67 16.94
C ASP A 80 -1.96 7.90 15.48
N ILE A 81 -2.36 7.00 14.61
CA ILE A 81 -2.13 7.11 13.16
C ILE A 81 -2.89 8.32 12.60
N LEU A 82 -4.15 8.51 12.98
CA LEU A 82 -4.95 9.63 12.48
C LEU A 82 -4.43 10.98 12.97
N ARG A 83 -3.90 11.04 14.19
CA ARG A 83 -3.26 12.27 14.68
C ARG A 83 -1.99 12.57 13.88
N GLU A 84 -1.18 11.58 13.59
CA GLU A 84 0.01 11.75 12.75
C GLU A 84 -0.37 12.13 11.31
N TRP A 85 -1.39 11.49 10.75
CA TRP A 85 -1.96 11.84 9.46
C TRP A 85 -2.38 13.31 9.39
N ALA A 86 -3.06 13.81 10.43
CA ALA A 86 -3.50 15.21 10.48
C ALA A 86 -2.30 16.17 10.47
N ARG A 87 -1.20 15.81 11.17
CA ARG A 87 0.04 16.62 11.14
C ARG A 87 0.65 16.63 9.76
N LEU A 88 0.72 15.49 9.09
CA LEU A 88 1.26 15.38 7.72
C LEU A 88 0.40 16.13 6.71
N MET A 89 -0.91 16.08 6.85
CA MET A 89 -1.83 16.75 5.94
C MET A 89 -1.82 18.26 6.04
N HIS A 90 -1.36 18.82 7.16
CA HIS A 90 -1.37 20.27 7.37
C HIS A 90 -0.58 20.98 6.25
N GLY A 91 -1.26 21.85 5.51
CA GLY A 91 -0.66 22.58 4.40
C GLY A 91 -0.53 21.79 3.09
N ARG A 92 -1.03 20.55 3.04
CA ARG A 92 -1.03 19.74 1.83
C ARG A 92 -2.42 19.66 1.20
N SER A 93 -2.47 19.38 -0.10
CA SER A 93 -3.74 19.27 -0.82
C SER A 93 -4.37 17.88 -0.65
N ASP A 94 -5.67 17.78 -0.95
CA ASP A 94 -6.46 16.57 -0.71
C ASP A 94 -5.99 15.35 -1.50
N HIS A 95 -5.25 15.54 -2.60
CA HIS A 95 -4.71 14.41 -3.35
C HIS A 95 -3.63 13.63 -2.59
N MET A 96 -3.16 14.17 -1.45
CA MET A 96 -2.18 13.51 -0.59
C MET A 96 -2.81 12.72 0.56
N ILE A 97 -4.15 12.64 0.63
CA ILE A 97 -4.86 11.98 1.74
C ILE A 97 -4.37 10.54 1.94
N GLU A 98 -4.36 9.75 0.89
CA GLU A 98 -4.01 8.32 0.96
C GLU A 98 -2.53 8.14 1.27
N ASP A 99 -1.65 8.86 0.58
CA ASP A 99 -0.20 8.76 0.81
C ASP A 99 0.16 9.19 2.23
N CYS A 100 -0.46 10.24 2.76
CA CYS A 100 -0.24 10.68 4.12
C CYS A 100 -0.74 9.65 5.14
N LEU A 101 -1.82 8.92 4.85
CA LEU A 101 -2.30 7.84 5.72
C LEU A 101 -1.32 6.67 5.76
N ILE A 102 -0.78 6.28 4.61
CA ILE A 102 0.24 5.23 4.54
C ILE A 102 1.49 5.68 5.29
N ALA A 103 1.95 6.92 5.05
CA ALA A 103 3.12 7.48 5.73
C ALA A 103 2.91 7.57 7.25
N ALA A 104 1.75 8.01 7.70
CA ALA A 104 1.42 8.09 9.12
C ALA A 104 1.47 6.71 9.78
N THR A 105 0.93 5.70 9.10
CA THR A 105 0.99 4.31 9.56
C THR A 105 2.44 3.85 9.70
N ALA A 106 3.26 4.14 8.70
CA ALA A 106 4.69 3.80 8.72
C ALA A 106 5.43 4.51 9.86
N ILE A 107 5.15 5.78 10.10
CA ILE A 107 5.79 6.55 11.17
C ILE A 107 5.46 5.96 12.53
N VAL A 108 4.19 5.71 12.80
CA VAL A 108 3.73 5.19 14.10
C VAL A 108 4.32 3.80 14.36
N HIS A 109 4.39 2.95 13.36
CA HIS A 109 4.92 1.59 13.46
C HIS A 109 6.42 1.48 13.19
N ARG A 110 7.09 2.58 12.82
CA ARG A 110 8.53 2.62 12.50
C ARG A 110 8.90 1.65 11.38
N MET A 111 8.13 1.71 10.30
CA MET A 111 8.32 0.84 9.13
C MET A 111 8.84 1.62 7.93
N THR A 112 9.43 0.88 7.00
CA THR A 112 9.85 1.41 5.70
C THR A 112 8.68 1.28 4.71
N VAL A 113 8.36 2.34 3.98
CA VAL A 113 7.34 2.31 2.93
C VAL A 113 7.93 1.71 1.66
N VAL A 114 7.30 0.66 1.15
CA VAL A 114 7.68 0.02 -0.10
C VAL A 114 6.80 0.59 -1.19
N THR A 115 7.40 1.33 -2.12
CA THR A 115 6.66 2.12 -3.10
C THR A 115 7.48 2.38 -4.35
N ARG A 116 6.80 2.60 -5.47
CA ARG A 116 7.42 3.16 -6.68
C ARG A 116 7.48 4.68 -6.62
N ASN A 117 6.59 5.32 -5.84
CA ASN A 117 6.50 6.78 -5.68
C ASN A 117 7.48 7.30 -4.61
N VAL A 118 8.75 7.01 -4.79
CA VAL A 118 9.80 7.34 -3.81
C VAL A 118 9.79 8.82 -3.43
N ARG A 119 9.72 9.70 -4.44
CA ARG A 119 9.79 11.15 -4.24
C ARG A 119 8.67 11.67 -3.34
N ASP A 120 7.44 11.19 -3.53
CA ASP A 120 6.29 11.66 -2.77
C ASP A 120 6.42 11.27 -1.28
N PHE A 121 6.89 10.06 -1.00
CA PHE A 121 7.08 9.61 0.37
C PHE A 121 8.32 10.19 1.04
N GLU A 122 9.38 10.47 0.28
CA GLU A 122 10.56 11.17 0.83
C GLU A 122 10.17 12.56 1.37
N ARG A 123 9.24 13.24 0.71
CA ARG A 123 8.72 14.54 1.17
C ARG A 123 7.94 14.42 2.48
N LEU A 124 7.49 13.23 2.83
CA LEU A 124 6.78 12.94 4.08
C LEU A 124 7.73 12.45 5.18
N ALA A 125 9.04 12.49 4.92
CA ALA A 125 10.09 12.14 5.87
C ALA A 125 9.98 10.72 6.44
N VAL A 126 9.58 9.75 5.60
CA VAL A 126 9.57 8.32 5.94
C VAL A 126 10.66 7.58 5.18
N PRO A 127 11.21 6.50 5.74
CA PRO A 127 12.11 5.63 4.98
C PRO A 127 11.35 4.99 3.81
N VAL A 128 11.96 4.93 2.64
CA VAL A 128 11.35 4.37 1.44
C VAL A 128 12.26 3.33 0.79
N LEU A 129 11.64 2.37 0.12
CA LEU A 129 12.31 1.35 -0.67
C LEU A 129 11.51 1.14 -1.97
N ASN A 130 12.21 1.19 -3.10
CA ASN A 130 11.61 0.93 -4.40
C ASN A 130 11.95 -0.50 -4.85
N PRO A 131 11.00 -1.45 -4.78
CA PRO A 131 11.30 -2.85 -5.12
C PRO A 131 11.49 -3.08 -6.62
N PHE A 132 11.07 -2.11 -7.47
CA PHE A 132 11.31 -2.18 -8.91
C PHE A 132 12.79 -2.03 -9.26
N GLU A 133 13.58 -1.48 -8.36
CA GLU A 133 15.03 -1.32 -8.52
C GLU A 133 15.84 -2.44 -7.85
N HIS A 134 15.17 -3.44 -7.30
CA HIS A 134 15.84 -4.53 -6.61
C HIS A 134 16.72 -5.34 -7.58
N LYS A 135 17.96 -5.57 -7.17
CA LYS A 135 18.94 -6.37 -7.91
C LYS A 135 19.13 -7.74 -7.24
N THR A 136 19.03 -8.78 -8.02
CA THR A 136 19.27 -10.16 -7.57
C THR A 136 20.75 -10.50 -7.56
#